data_0de75049a78629ae95eee0ac7d83a810
#
_entry.id   0de75049a78629ae95eee0ac7d83a810
#
_cell.length_a   1.000
_cell.length_b   1.000
_cell.length_c   1.000
_cell.angle_alpha   90.00
_cell.angle_beta   90.00
_cell.angle_gamma   90.00
#
_symmetry.space_group_name_H-M   'P 1'
#
loop_
_entity.id
_entity.type
_entity.pdbx_description
1 polymer ?
#
loop_
_entity_poly.entity_id
_entity_poly.type
_entity_poly.pdbx_seq_one_letter_code
_entity_poly.pdbx_strand_id
1 'polypeptide(L)'
;IRHKLDELCGGGSANESRQLAAAAMLLDSGQPEDLTHSLAQLRELGVEIGETDAVRAAVVRVQAAEVSPQALLSAAEQTLSKACVCCGVCLGERAALLLSSGTGFSRVYTAVDELRQTARRLWQAELLIGISKEFPSPHEAHAAYADAMQALQIAARHGGLCASEAWDNMDVLCARTTQIIEKEYMDESLTLQSVADRLHVSANYLGANIKKYAGDTFMNLLIRKRMQVAENLLLSGDSRILEVARRCGYSDQSYFGYCFKKYYGVSPARLRQESGRRGTPS
;
A
#
# COMPACT_ATOMS: atom_id res chain seq x y z
N ILE A 1 31.10 3.02 -1.73
CA ILE A 1 29.76 2.54 -2.14
C ILE A 1 29.76 2.31 -3.64
N ARG A 2 30.22 3.29 -4.47
CA ARG A 2 30.28 3.18 -5.94
C ARG A 2 31.00 1.92 -6.42
N HIS A 3 32.20 1.61 -5.90
CA HIS A 3 32.98 0.41 -6.27
C HIS A 3 32.25 -0.92 -5.98
N LYS A 4 31.37 -0.94 -4.97
CA LYS A 4 30.59 -2.11 -4.59
C LYS A 4 29.27 -2.22 -5.38
N LEU A 5 28.78 -1.10 -5.94
CA LEU A 5 27.63 -1.05 -6.85
C LEU A 5 28.04 -1.48 -8.27
N ASP A 6 29.24 -1.10 -8.73
CA ASP A 6 29.81 -1.51 -10.02
C ASP A 6 30.10 -3.02 -10.08
N GLU A 7 30.43 -3.65 -8.94
CA GLU A 7 30.60 -5.11 -8.85
C GLU A 7 29.30 -5.91 -8.92
N LEU A 8 28.14 -5.27 -8.58
CA LEU A 8 26.82 -5.90 -8.62
C LEU A 8 26.15 -5.86 -10.00
N CYS A 9 26.69 -5.06 -10.93
CA CYS A 9 26.07 -4.75 -12.22
C CYS A 9 27.02 -4.94 -13.40
N GLY A 10 27.47 -6.16 -13.58
CA GLY A 10 28.26 -6.56 -14.76
C GLY A 10 27.37 -6.88 -15.95
N GLY A 11 27.04 -5.88 -16.81
CA GLY A 11 26.43 -6.14 -18.10
C GLY A 11 24.98 -5.65 -18.25
N GLY A 12 24.81 -4.37 -18.48
CA GLY A 12 23.63 -3.61 -18.24
C GLY A 12 22.43 -3.79 -19.15
N SER A 13 21.37 -4.38 -18.64
CA SER A 13 20.03 -4.09 -19.17
C SER A 13 19.58 -2.70 -18.68
N ALA A 14 18.69 -2.03 -19.44
CA ALA A 14 18.12 -0.73 -19.04
C ALA A 14 17.53 -0.76 -17.60
N ASN A 15 17.07 -1.93 -17.17
CA ASN A 15 16.54 -2.14 -15.81
C ASN A 15 17.65 -2.08 -14.74
N GLU A 16 18.82 -2.64 -15.00
CA GLU A 16 19.97 -2.60 -14.08
C GLU A 16 20.49 -1.17 -13.93
N SER A 17 20.60 -0.44 -15.05
CA SER A 17 21.00 0.98 -15.03
C SER A 17 20.02 1.84 -14.23
N ARG A 18 18.71 1.57 -14.35
CA ARG A 18 17.67 2.24 -13.57
C ARG A 18 17.77 1.94 -12.07
N GLN A 19 18.02 0.68 -11.70
CA GLN A 19 18.23 0.29 -10.31
C GLN A 19 19.51 0.91 -9.72
N LEU A 20 20.56 1.03 -10.50
CA LEU A 20 21.80 1.71 -10.09
C LEU A 20 21.57 3.19 -9.79
N ALA A 21 20.90 3.90 -10.68
CA ALA A 21 20.59 5.31 -10.48
C ALA A 21 19.67 5.51 -9.27
N ALA A 22 18.66 4.65 -9.07
CA ALA A 22 17.81 4.67 -7.88
C ALA A 22 18.61 4.38 -6.60
N ALA A 23 19.55 3.41 -6.65
CA ALA A 23 20.42 3.11 -5.52
C ALA A 23 21.32 4.30 -5.16
N ALA A 24 21.90 4.98 -6.15
CA ALA A 24 22.70 6.17 -5.92
C ALA A 24 21.88 7.27 -5.23
N MET A 25 20.65 7.51 -5.67
CA MET A 25 19.76 8.48 -5.03
C MET A 25 19.41 8.13 -3.57
N LEU A 26 19.14 6.85 -3.30
CA LEU A 26 18.66 6.43 -1.97
C LEU A 26 19.79 6.17 -0.96
N LEU A 27 20.97 5.77 -1.42
CA LEU A 27 22.04 5.31 -0.55
C LEU A 27 23.22 6.27 -0.42
N ASP A 28 23.36 7.19 -1.39
CA ASP A 28 24.48 8.13 -1.39
C ASP A 28 24.05 9.47 -0.78
N SER A 29 24.76 9.88 0.27
CA SER A 29 24.67 11.23 0.84
C SER A 29 25.61 12.20 0.14
N GLY A 30 26.03 11.87 -1.09
CA GLY A 30 27.09 12.53 -1.84
C GLY A 30 26.86 13.98 -2.24
N GLN A 31 27.79 14.49 -3.01
CA GLN A 31 27.73 15.88 -3.48
C GLN A 31 26.50 16.11 -4.37
N PRO A 32 25.91 17.31 -4.37
CA PRO A 32 24.74 17.65 -5.19
C PRO A 32 24.90 17.34 -6.69
N GLU A 33 26.13 17.41 -7.19
CA GLU A 33 26.47 17.12 -8.59
C GLU A 33 26.27 15.63 -8.95
N ASP A 34 26.62 14.71 -8.05
CA ASP A 34 26.43 13.28 -8.24
C ASP A 34 24.93 12.90 -8.26
N LEU A 35 24.14 13.55 -7.43
CA LEU A 35 22.69 13.35 -7.39
C LEU A 35 21.99 13.90 -8.64
N THR A 36 22.44 15.06 -9.14
CA THR A 36 21.95 15.64 -10.40
C THR A 36 22.23 14.71 -11.57
N HIS A 37 23.42 14.10 -11.61
CA HIS A 37 23.74 13.09 -12.62
C HIS A 37 22.84 11.86 -12.54
N SER A 38 22.59 11.34 -11.35
CA SER A 38 21.68 10.20 -11.14
C SER A 38 20.24 10.53 -11.54
N LEU A 39 19.75 11.73 -11.29
CA LEU A 39 18.46 12.23 -11.76
C LEU A 39 18.40 12.28 -13.29
N ALA A 40 19.45 12.79 -13.94
CA ALA A 40 19.52 12.83 -15.39
C ALA A 40 19.48 11.43 -16.01
N GLN A 41 20.21 10.47 -15.42
CA GLN A 41 20.17 9.06 -15.84
C GLN A 41 18.78 8.45 -15.67
N LEU A 42 18.07 8.72 -14.58
CA LEU A 42 16.71 8.23 -14.37
C LEU A 42 15.76 8.77 -15.43
N ARG A 43 15.88 10.05 -15.81
CA ARG A 43 15.07 10.66 -16.87
C ARG A 43 15.35 10.05 -18.24
N GLU A 44 16.59 9.77 -18.58
CA GLU A 44 16.96 9.07 -19.83
C GLU A 44 16.36 7.64 -19.89
N LEU A 45 16.17 7.02 -18.71
CA LEU A 45 15.57 5.69 -18.56
C LEU A 45 14.02 5.73 -18.37
N GLY A 46 13.40 6.87 -18.62
CA GLY A 46 11.96 7.05 -18.64
C GLY A 46 11.32 7.26 -17.25
N VAL A 47 12.13 7.62 -16.23
CA VAL A 47 11.64 7.97 -14.90
C VAL A 47 11.68 9.50 -14.76
N GLU A 48 10.53 10.13 -14.96
CA GLU A 48 10.41 11.59 -14.95
C GLU A 48 10.27 12.13 -13.52
N ILE A 49 11.39 12.45 -12.89
CA ILE A 49 11.46 13.13 -11.59
C ILE A 49 12.03 14.54 -11.82
N GLY A 50 11.29 15.56 -11.41
CA GLY A 50 11.69 16.96 -11.44
C GLY A 50 12.68 17.28 -10.31
N GLU A 51 13.57 18.27 -10.50
CA GLU A 51 14.54 18.68 -9.46
C GLU A 51 13.89 19.30 -8.22
N THR A 52 12.70 19.83 -8.39
CA THR A 52 11.89 20.45 -7.34
C THR A 52 10.70 19.60 -6.92
N ASP A 53 10.62 18.37 -7.41
CA ASP A 53 9.53 17.48 -7.03
C ASP A 53 9.69 17.05 -5.57
N ALA A 54 8.59 17.04 -4.85
CA ALA A 54 8.57 16.41 -3.55
C ALA A 54 8.76 14.88 -3.68
N VAL A 55 9.54 14.31 -2.78
CA VAL A 55 9.85 12.89 -2.79
C VAL A 55 9.59 12.23 -1.45
N ARG A 56 9.35 10.93 -1.52
CA ARG A 56 9.31 10.00 -0.39
C ARG A 56 10.13 8.76 -0.73
N ALA A 57 10.57 8.04 0.28
CA ALA A 57 11.09 6.70 0.11
C ALA A 57 10.13 5.68 0.72
N ALA A 58 10.03 4.52 0.09
CA ALA A 58 9.35 3.36 0.65
C ALA A 58 10.32 2.18 0.72
N VAL A 59 10.32 1.47 1.84
CA VAL A 59 11.09 0.24 2.00
C VAL A 59 10.13 -0.89 2.31
N VAL A 60 10.19 -1.93 1.51
CA VAL A 60 9.29 -3.10 1.57
C VAL A 60 10.10 -4.35 1.84
N ARG A 61 9.63 -5.18 2.76
CA ARG A 61 10.19 -6.50 3.06
C ARG A 61 9.08 -7.51 3.23
N VAL A 62 9.33 -8.74 2.79
CA VAL A 62 8.43 -9.87 3.04
C VAL A 62 8.67 -10.43 4.44
N GLN A 63 7.60 -10.80 5.13
CA GLN A 63 7.66 -11.48 6.42
C GLN A 63 7.32 -12.95 6.25
N ALA A 64 8.21 -13.81 6.74
CA ALA A 64 7.99 -15.26 6.87
C ALA A 64 7.67 -16.05 5.58
N ALA A 65 8.10 -15.56 4.40
CA ALA A 65 7.98 -16.29 3.14
C ALA A 65 9.22 -16.06 2.27
N GLU A 66 9.57 -17.04 1.44
CA GLU A 66 10.63 -16.92 0.46
C GLU A 66 10.08 -16.29 -0.83
N VAL A 67 10.31 -15.02 -1.00
CA VAL A 67 9.99 -14.28 -2.23
C VAL A 67 11.29 -13.66 -2.75
N SER A 68 11.55 -13.82 -4.05
CA SER A 68 12.75 -13.21 -4.61
C SER A 68 12.68 -11.68 -4.49
N PRO A 69 13.76 -11.00 -4.09
CA PRO A 69 13.79 -9.54 -3.98
C PRO A 69 13.37 -8.84 -5.27
N GLN A 70 13.69 -9.42 -6.42
CA GLN A 70 13.33 -8.90 -7.73
C GLN A 70 11.83 -8.97 -7.99
N ALA A 71 11.17 -10.07 -7.60
CA ALA A 71 9.71 -10.19 -7.70
C ALA A 71 9.00 -9.20 -6.77
N LEU A 72 9.53 -8.98 -5.58
CA LEU A 72 9.03 -7.99 -4.64
C LEU A 72 9.15 -6.57 -5.20
N LEU A 73 10.33 -6.22 -5.74
CA LEU A 73 10.56 -4.91 -6.35
C LEU A 73 9.63 -4.69 -7.53
N SER A 74 9.52 -5.65 -8.45
CA SER A 74 8.63 -5.53 -9.63
C SER A 74 7.17 -5.35 -9.24
N ALA A 75 6.67 -6.09 -8.25
CA ALA A 75 5.31 -5.94 -7.77
C ALA A 75 5.08 -4.57 -7.09
N ALA A 76 6.06 -4.09 -6.31
CA ALA A 76 6.00 -2.80 -5.67
C ALA A 76 6.00 -1.66 -6.69
N GLU A 77 6.90 -1.69 -7.68
CA GLU A 77 6.94 -0.70 -8.75
C GLU A 77 5.65 -0.70 -9.58
N GLN A 78 5.18 -1.87 -10.01
CA GLN A 78 3.95 -1.99 -10.80
C GLN A 78 2.72 -1.44 -10.07
N THR A 79 2.68 -1.61 -8.76
CA THR A 79 1.53 -1.17 -7.98
C THR A 79 1.61 0.31 -7.64
N LEU A 80 2.79 0.79 -7.21
CA LEU A 80 2.99 2.18 -6.81
C LEU A 80 3.05 3.15 -8.00
N SER A 81 3.48 2.69 -9.18
CA SER A 81 3.47 3.51 -10.40
C SER A 81 2.07 3.97 -10.84
N LYS A 82 1.01 3.35 -10.34
CA LYS A 82 -0.37 3.81 -10.54
C LYS A 82 -0.70 5.08 -9.75
N ALA A 83 0.05 5.36 -8.70
CA ALA A 83 -0.21 6.46 -7.77
C ALA A 83 0.79 7.62 -7.91
N CYS A 84 2.03 7.32 -8.29
CA CYS A 84 3.12 8.31 -8.39
C CYS A 84 4.21 7.79 -9.32
N VAL A 85 5.14 8.65 -9.70
CA VAL A 85 6.38 8.21 -10.36
C VAL A 85 7.21 7.43 -9.32
N CYS A 86 7.66 6.25 -9.68
CA CYS A 86 8.48 5.44 -8.78
C CYS A 86 9.60 4.70 -9.51
N CYS A 87 10.71 4.55 -8.84
CA CYS A 87 11.80 3.67 -9.23
C CYS A 87 12.42 3.08 -7.97
N GLY A 88 13.00 1.90 -8.09
CA GLY A 88 13.52 1.24 -6.90
C GLY A 88 14.72 0.34 -7.19
N VAL A 89 15.23 -0.24 -6.12
CA VAL A 89 16.39 -1.13 -6.11
C VAL A 89 16.21 -2.25 -5.09
N CYS A 90 16.76 -3.42 -5.38
CA CYS A 90 16.85 -4.51 -4.42
C CYS A 90 18.03 -4.29 -3.48
N LEU A 91 17.79 -4.31 -2.18
CA LEU A 91 18.82 -4.18 -1.14
C LEU A 91 18.74 -5.39 -0.19
N GLY A 92 19.42 -6.47 -0.57
CA GLY A 92 19.29 -7.76 0.11
C GLY A 92 17.87 -8.29 -0.02
N GLU A 93 17.21 -8.57 1.09
CA GLU A 93 15.82 -9.07 1.14
C GLU A 93 14.74 -7.95 1.06
N ARG A 94 15.14 -6.74 0.74
CA ARG A 94 14.26 -5.57 0.72
C ARG A 94 14.20 -4.96 -0.66
N ALA A 95 13.05 -4.38 -1.00
CA ALA A 95 12.90 -3.44 -2.08
C ALA A 95 12.86 -2.02 -1.49
N ALA A 96 13.73 -1.15 -1.96
CA ALA A 96 13.73 0.27 -1.64
C ALA A 96 13.29 1.06 -2.87
N LEU A 97 12.34 1.97 -2.70
CA LEU A 97 11.75 2.74 -3.78
C LEU A 97 11.84 4.23 -3.47
N LEU A 98 12.19 5.00 -4.48
CA LEU A 98 12.02 6.44 -4.52
C LEU A 98 10.67 6.75 -5.18
N LEU A 99 9.85 7.54 -4.50
CA LEU A 99 8.52 7.96 -4.93
C LEU A 99 8.55 9.46 -5.18
N SER A 100 8.04 9.89 -6.32
CA SER A 100 7.91 11.31 -6.65
C SER A 100 6.51 11.61 -7.17
N SER A 101 5.94 12.74 -6.78
CA SER A 101 4.63 13.16 -7.23
C SER A 101 4.50 14.68 -7.26
N GLY A 102 4.31 15.25 -8.43
CA GLY A 102 3.97 16.66 -8.61
C GLY A 102 2.56 17.04 -8.10
N THR A 103 1.70 16.06 -7.81
CA THR A 103 0.31 16.28 -7.35
C THR A 103 0.05 15.80 -5.92
N GLY A 104 1.11 15.38 -5.20
CA GLY A 104 1.02 14.84 -3.84
C GLY A 104 0.84 13.33 -3.78
N PHE A 105 0.88 12.79 -2.57
CA PHE A 105 0.97 11.34 -2.29
C PHE A 105 -0.35 10.72 -1.81
N SER A 106 -1.48 11.36 -2.03
CA SER A 106 -2.79 10.91 -1.51
C SER A 106 -3.20 9.49 -1.95
N ARG A 107 -2.71 9.04 -3.11
CA ARG A 107 -3.02 7.71 -3.67
C ARG A 107 -2.03 6.61 -3.26
N VAL A 108 -0.89 6.96 -2.67
CA VAL A 108 0.17 6.00 -2.31
C VAL A 108 -0.36 4.94 -1.34
N TYR A 109 -1.22 5.33 -0.39
CA TYR A 109 -1.80 4.36 0.56
C TYR A 109 -2.70 3.33 -0.11
N THR A 110 -3.55 3.76 -1.05
CA THR A 110 -4.38 2.82 -1.82
C THR A 110 -3.51 1.84 -2.59
N ALA A 111 -2.44 2.33 -3.21
CA ALA A 111 -1.49 1.49 -3.93
C ALA A 111 -0.72 0.54 -2.98
N VAL A 112 -0.36 1.01 -1.78
CA VAL A 112 0.26 0.16 -0.75
C VAL A 112 -0.68 -0.95 -0.29
N ASP A 113 -1.96 -0.67 -0.12
CA ASP A 113 -2.95 -1.69 0.22
C ASP A 113 -3.15 -2.70 -0.91
N GLU A 114 -3.19 -2.26 -2.18
CA GLU A 114 -3.19 -3.17 -3.33
C GLU A 114 -1.94 -4.06 -3.35
N LEU A 115 -0.77 -3.51 -3.05
CA LEU A 115 0.48 -4.28 -2.96
C LEU A 115 0.40 -5.35 -1.86
N ARG A 116 -0.12 -5.01 -0.68
CA ARG A 116 -0.30 -5.97 0.42
C ARG A 116 -1.28 -7.08 0.06
N GLN A 117 -2.40 -6.74 -0.58
CA GLN A 117 -3.37 -7.72 -1.07
C GLN A 117 -2.77 -8.63 -2.14
N THR A 118 -1.96 -8.07 -3.04
CA THR A 118 -1.24 -8.82 -4.07
C THR A 118 -0.26 -9.81 -3.44
N ALA A 119 0.51 -9.40 -2.44
CA ALA A 119 1.44 -10.27 -1.73
C ALA A 119 0.74 -11.43 -1.01
N ARG A 120 -0.39 -11.15 -0.33
CA ARG A 120 -1.22 -12.20 0.29
C ARG A 120 -1.75 -13.19 -0.71
N ARG A 121 -2.23 -12.70 -1.88
CA ARG A 121 -2.81 -13.54 -2.93
C ARG A 121 -1.78 -14.38 -3.67
N LEU A 122 -0.64 -13.79 -4.07
CA LEU A 122 0.36 -14.44 -4.91
C LEU A 122 1.36 -15.26 -4.11
N TRP A 123 1.76 -14.77 -2.93
CA TRP A 123 2.86 -15.36 -2.15
C TRP A 123 2.41 -15.87 -0.79
N GLN A 124 1.12 -15.70 -0.42
CA GLN A 124 0.60 -16.01 0.91
C GLN A 124 1.44 -15.35 2.03
N ALA A 125 1.98 -14.17 1.74
CA ALA A 125 2.95 -13.48 2.57
C ALA A 125 2.42 -12.14 3.07
N GLU A 126 2.85 -11.77 4.28
CA GLU A 126 2.65 -10.43 4.82
C GLU A 126 3.83 -9.54 4.47
N LEU A 127 3.54 -8.28 4.17
CA LEU A 127 4.56 -7.26 3.90
C LEU A 127 4.75 -6.36 5.11
N LEU A 128 6.01 -6.09 5.42
CA LEU A 128 6.43 -4.99 6.26
C LEU A 128 6.81 -3.82 5.36
N ILE A 129 6.19 -2.67 5.59
CA ILE A 129 6.38 -1.49 4.75
C ILE A 129 6.66 -0.30 5.64
N GLY A 130 7.79 0.36 5.40
CA GLY A 130 8.14 1.64 5.99
C GLY A 130 8.13 2.71 4.91
N ILE A 131 7.46 3.82 5.17
CA ILE A 131 7.40 4.95 4.24
C ILE A 131 7.85 6.21 4.96
N SER A 132 8.68 7.04 4.31
CA SER A 132 9.20 8.29 4.86
C SER A 132 8.14 9.39 4.90
N LYS A 133 8.41 10.44 5.67
CA LYS A 133 7.78 11.74 5.47
C LYS A 133 8.09 12.28 4.06
N GLU A 134 7.42 13.35 3.69
CA GLU A 134 7.71 14.08 2.46
C GLU A 134 8.97 14.93 2.59
N PHE A 135 9.81 14.88 1.59
CA PHE A 135 10.99 15.73 1.44
C PHE A 135 10.80 16.62 0.22
N PRO A 136 11.19 17.90 0.30
CA PRO A 136 10.86 18.88 -0.73
C PRO A 136 11.66 18.74 -2.03
N SER A 137 12.69 17.90 -2.04
CA SER A 137 13.56 17.74 -3.20
C SER A 137 14.10 16.31 -3.32
N PRO A 138 14.31 15.81 -4.55
CA PRO A 138 14.98 14.52 -4.80
C PRO A 138 16.42 14.46 -4.25
N HIS A 139 17.06 15.59 -4.05
CA HIS A 139 18.40 15.66 -3.42
C HIS A 139 18.39 15.19 -1.96
N GLU A 140 17.22 15.11 -1.35
CA GLU A 140 17.03 14.57 0.01
C GLU A 140 16.58 13.08 0.02
N ALA A 141 16.66 12.38 -1.11
CA ALA A 141 16.24 10.99 -1.22
C ALA A 141 16.96 10.06 -0.24
N HIS A 142 18.23 10.32 0.08
CA HIS A 142 18.97 9.59 1.11
C HIS A 142 18.36 9.78 2.50
N ALA A 143 18.00 11.01 2.87
CA ALA A 143 17.31 11.27 4.13
C ALA A 143 15.92 10.64 4.17
N ALA A 144 15.19 10.66 3.05
CA ALA A 144 13.93 9.96 2.91
C ALA A 144 14.09 8.44 3.10
N TYR A 145 15.14 7.84 2.54
CA TYR A 145 15.43 6.42 2.74
C TYR A 145 15.73 6.09 4.20
N ALA A 146 16.55 6.89 4.87
CA ALA A 146 16.87 6.71 6.29
C ALA A 146 15.61 6.77 7.16
N ASP A 147 14.71 7.72 6.89
CA ASP A 147 13.43 7.87 7.58
C ASP A 147 12.47 6.69 7.31
N ALA A 148 12.39 6.21 6.06
CA ALA A 148 11.62 5.01 5.70
C ALA A 148 12.16 3.74 6.38
N MET A 149 13.47 3.65 6.58
CA MET A 149 14.08 2.54 7.32
C MET A 149 13.72 2.54 8.81
N GLN A 150 13.62 3.71 9.44
CA GLN A 150 13.12 3.83 10.82
C GLN A 150 11.65 3.40 10.89
N ALA A 151 10.82 3.87 9.95
CA ALA A 151 9.42 3.46 9.85
C ALA A 151 9.28 1.94 9.65
N LEU A 152 10.15 1.30 8.86
CA LEU A 152 10.16 -0.15 8.67
C LEU A 152 10.46 -0.90 9.98
N GLN A 153 11.36 -0.38 10.82
CA GLN A 153 11.65 -0.99 12.14
C GLN A 153 10.43 -0.92 13.06
N ILE A 154 9.67 0.17 13.01
CA ILE A 154 8.41 0.31 13.76
C ILE A 154 7.35 -0.65 13.20
N ALA A 155 7.23 -0.76 11.88
CA ALA A 155 6.34 -1.72 11.23
C ALA A 155 6.63 -3.16 11.65
N ALA A 156 7.91 -3.52 11.82
CA ALA A 156 8.31 -4.85 12.25
C ALA A 156 7.89 -5.18 13.70
N ARG A 157 7.78 -4.16 14.57
CA ARG A 157 7.36 -4.33 15.98
C ARG A 157 5.85 -4.36 16.14
N HIS A 158 5.12 -3.59 15.33
CA HIS A 158 3.68 -3.38 15.48
C HIS A 158 2.83 -4.05 14.40
N GLY A 159 3.46 -4.70 13.43
CA GLY A 159 2.85 -5.43 12.32
C GLY A 159 2.41 -4.57 11.15
N GLY A 160 3.00 -4.81 10.00
CA GLY A 160 2.51 -4.42 8.69
C GLY A 160 3.06 -3.13 8.10
N LEU A 161 2.37 -2.02 8.25
CA LEU A 161 2.72 -0.73 7.66
C LEU A 161 3.02 0.29 8.75
N CYS A 162 4.11 1.02 8.61
CA CYS A 162 4.40 2.21 9.38
C CYS A 162 4.85 3.34 8.46
N ALA A 163 4.30 4.50 8.66
CA ALA A 163 4.77 5.74 8.10
C ALA A 163 5.55 6.52 9.17
N SER A 164 6.52 7.32 8.76
CA SER A 164 7.30 8.15 9.68
C SER A 164 6.40 9.11 10.46
N GLU A 165 6.73 9.33 11.75
CA GLU A 165 5.96 10.24 12.62
C GLU A 165 5.94 11.69 12.15
N ALA A 166 6.86 12.06 11.25
CA ALA A 166 6.88 13.37 10.63
C ALA A 166 5.89 13.52 9.46
N TRP A 167 5.14 12.49 9.11
CA TRP A 167 3.94 12.65 8.30
C TRP A 167 2.96 13.49 9.12
N ASP A 168 2.32 14.46 8.46
CA ASP A 168 1.17 15.15 9.04
C ASP A 168 0.33 14.14 9.79
N ASN A 169 -0.07 14.43 11.02
CA ASN A 169 -0.92 13.56 11.86
C ASN A 169 -2.11 12.93 11.11
N MET A 170 -2.42 13.47 9.96
CA MET A 170 -3.47 13.09 9.03
C MET A 170 -3.28 11.75 8.34
N ASP A 171 -2.10 11.52 7.78
CA ASP A 171 -1.81 10.30 7.03
C ASP A 171 -1.74 9.10 7.97
N VAL A 172 -1.18 9.33 9.16
CA VAL A 172 -1.14 8.35 10.26
C VAL A 172 -2.56 8.00 10.72
N LEU A 173 -3.44 8.99 10.82
CA LEU A 173 -4.85 8.77 11.21
C LEU A 173 -5.59 7.95 10.15
N CYS A 174 -5.39 8.24 8.87
CA CYS A 174 -5.97 7.45 7.77
C CYS A 174 -5.44 6.02 7.77
N ALA A 175 -4.13 5.82 7.91
CA ALA A 175 -3.53 4.49 7.97
C ALA A 175 -4.01 3.68 9.18
N ARG A 176 -4.07 4.29 10.37
CA ARG A 176 -4.62 3.65 11.59
C ARG A 176 -6.09 3.32 11.43
N THR A 177 -6.88 4.21 10.82
CA THR A 177 -8.29 3.96 10.54
C THR A 177 -8.47 2.76 9.60
N THR A 178 -7.69 2.69 8.53
CA THR A 178 -7.71 1.54 7.61
C THR A 178 -7.32 0.24 8.32
N GLN A 179 -6.30 0.27 9.18
CA GLN A 179 -5.94 -0.90 9.99
C GLN A 179 -7.06 -1.35 10.94
N ILE A 180 -7.76 -0.42 11.57
CA ILE A 180 -8.92 -0.73 12.43
C ILE A 180 -10.02 -1.39 11.59
N ILE A 181 -10.35 -0.82 10.43
CA ILE A 181 -11.34 -1.41 9.51
C ILE A 181 -10.93 -2.83 9.10
N GLU A 182 -9.66 -3.04 8.73
CA GLU A 182 -9.14 -4.35 8.31
C GLU A 182 -9.24 -5.41 9.41
N LYS A 183 -9.06 -5.04 10.67
CA LYS A 183 -9.09 -5.97 11.80
C LYS A 183 -10.49 -6.17 12.38
N GLU A 184 -11.30 -5.12 12.37
CA GLU A 184 -12.53 -5.06 13.15
C GLU A 184 -13.80 -4.88 12.29
N TYR A 185 -13.73 -5.07 10.96
CA TYR A 185 -14.89 -4.92 10.06
C TYR A 185 -16.10 -5.78 10.47
N MET A 186 -15.88 -6.88 11.22
CA MET A 186 -16.94 -7.76 11.73
C MET A 186 -17.71 -7.15 12.90
N ASP A 187 -17.14 -6.15 13.57
CA ASP A 187 -17.82 -5.48 14.68
C ASP A 187 -18.94 -4.56 14.13
N GLU A 188 -20.18 -4.88 14.44
CA GLU A 188 -21.34 -4.08 14.03
C GLU A 188 -21.34 -2.68 14.61
N SER A 189 -20.74 -2.52 15.79
CA SER A 189 -20.64 -1.23 16.50
C SER A 189 -19.53 -0.34 15.98
N LEU A 190 -18.72 -0.80 15.01
CA LEU A 190 -17.61 -0.03 14.45
C LEU A 190 -18.15 1.18 13.67
N THR A 191 -17.93 2.37 14.22
CA THR A 191 -18.38 3.65 13.67
C THR A 191 -17.21 4.62 13.53
N LEU A 192 -17.37 5.66 12.72
CA LEU A 192 -16.41 6.76 12.64
C LEU A 192 -16.15 7.38 14.02
N GLN A 193 -17.19 7.51 14.86
CA GLN A 193 -17.06 8.05 16.23
C GLN A 193 -16.20 7.14 17.10
N SER A 194 -16.49 5.82 17.11
CA SER A 194 -15.71 4.88 17.94
C SER A 194 -14.23 4.82 17.55
N VAL A 195 -13.93 4.98 16.25
CA VAL A 195 -12.54 5.05 15.77
C VAL A 195 -11.89 6.39 16.13
N ALA A 196 -12.61 7.50 16.00
CA ALA A 196 -12.13 8.82 16.36
C ALA A 196 -11.79 8.91 17.86
N ASP A 197 -12.64 8.34 18.73
CA ASP A 197 -12.40 8.28 20.18
C ASP A 197 -11.13 7.51 20.52
N ARG A 198 -10.89 6.36 19.86
CA ARG A 198 -9.66 5.56 20.02
C ARG A 198 -8.41 6.28 19.53
N LEU A 199 -8.55 7.12 18.51
CA LEU A 199 -7.45 7.90 17.93
C LEU A 199 -7.28 9.27 18.60
N HIS A 200 -8.12 9.58 19.63
CA HIS A 200 -8.13 10.84 20.37
C HIS A 200 -8.31 12.09 19.50
N VAL A 201 -9.19 11.98 18.50
CA VAL A 201 -9.55 13.09 17.60
C VAL A 201 -11.08 13.23 17.50
N SER A 202 -11.56 14.35 16.96
CA SER A 202 -13.00 14.48 16.69
C SER A 202 -13.41 13.69 15.44
N ALA A 203 -14.63 13.13 15.42
CA ALA A 203 -15.15 12.40 14.28
C ALA A 203 -15.21 13.27 13.01
N ASN A 204 -15.56 14.55 13.15
CA ASN A 204 -15.58 15.49 12.02
C ASN A 204 -14.20 15.68 11.41
N TYR A 205 -13.17 15.83 12.25
CA TYR A 205 -11.79 15.95 11.83
C TYR A 205 -11.30 14.68 11.13
N LEU A 206 -11.53 13.51 11.74
CA LEU A 206 -11.18 12.22 11.15
C LEU A 206 -11.89 11.99 9.82
N GLY A 207 -13.21 12.25 9.75
CA GLY A 207 -14.00 12.05 8.54
C GLY A 207 -13.57 12.95 7.37
N ALA A 208 -13.29 14.24 7.65
CA ALA A 208 -12.77 15.16 6.66
C ALA A 208 -11.42 14.70 6.09
N ASN A 209 -10.56 14.18 6.96
CA ASN A 209 -9.24 13.70 6.58
C ASN A 209 -9.29 12.41 5.78
N ILE A 210 -10.08 11.43 6.20
CA ILE A 210 -10.31 10.20 5.43
C ILE A 210 -10.80 10.56 4.02
N LYS A 211 -11.78 11.46 3.90
CA LYS A 211 -12.30 11.89 2.60
C LYS A 211 -11.23 12.57 1.75
N LYS A 212 -10.40 13.42 2.36
CA LYS A 212 -9.32 14.15 1.67
C LYS A 212 -8.20 13.22 1.19
N TYR A 213 -7.76 12.28 2.04
CA TYR A 213 -6.57 11.46 1.79
C TYR A 213 -6.89 10.08 1.20
N ALA A 214 -7.97 9.42 1.62
CA ALA A 214 -8.41 8.16 1.03
C ALA A 214 -9.37 8.33 -0.16
N GLY A 215 -9.81 9.56 -0.45
CA GLY A 215 -10.73 9.86 -1.54
C GLY A 215 -12.16 9.36 -1.31
N ASP A 216 -12.45 8.79 -0.14
CA ASP A 216 -13.73 8.14 0.17
C ASP A 216 -14.15 8.40 1.64
N THR A 217 -15.35 8.03 2.00
CA THR A 217 -15.83 8.15 3.39
C THR A 217 -15.46 6.91 4.20
N PHE A 218 -15.34 7.05 5.54
CA PHE A 218 -15.17 5.92 6.44
C PHE A 218 -16.20 4.81 6.20
N MET A 219 -17.47 5.18 6.06
CA MET A 219 -18.55 4.22 5.84
C MET A 219 -18.38 3.45 4.53
N ASN A 220 -17.96 4.11 3.46
CA ASN A 220 -17.73 3.46 2.18
C ASN A 220 -16.51 2.51 2.25
N LEU A 221 -15.45 2.90 2.96
CA LEU A 221 -14.29 2.04 3.19
C LEU A 221 -14.69 0.78 3.97
N LEU A 222 -15.47 0.92 5.04
CA LEU A 222 -15.99 -0.19 5.84
C LEU A 222 -16.91 -1.11 5.03
N ILE A 223 -17.87 -0.54 4.29
CA ILE A 223 -18.76 -1.32 3.42
C ILE A 223 -17.95 -2.07 2.36
N ARG A 224 -16.99 -1.41 1.71
CA ARG A 224 -16.12 -2.05 0.71
C ARG A 224 -15.42 -3.28 1.30
N LYS A 225 -14.81 -3.14 2.48
CA LYS A 225 -14.16 -4.26 3.16
C LYS A 225 -15.12 -5.40 3.47
N ARG A 226 -16.29 -5.09 4.05
CA ARG A 226 -17.33 -6.09 4.36
C ARG A 226 -17.82 -6.82 3.12
N MET A 227 -18.03 -6.10 2.01
CA MET A 227 -18.49 -6.68 0.75
C MET A 227 -17.43 -7.59 0.10
N GLN A 228 -16.16 -7.20 0.10
CA GLN A 228 -15.07 -8.04 -0.40
C GLN A 228 -14.95 -9.36 0.37
N VAL A 229 -15.07 -9.31 1.70
CA VAL A 229 -15.07 -10.53 2.51
C VAL A 229 -16.31 -11.37 2.25
N ALA A 230 -17.49 -10.73 2.13
CA ALA A 230 -18.73 -11.44 1.83
C ALA A 230 -18.66 -12.17 0.48
N GLU A 231 -18.12 -11.54 -0.54
CA GLU A 231 -17.91 -12.15 -1.85
C GLU A 231 -17.04 -13.41 -1.74
N ASN A 232 -15.88 -13.31 -1.08
CA ASN A 232 -14.98 -14.43 -0.88
C ASN A 232 -15.68 -15.60 -0.14
N LEU A 233 -16.45 -15.31 0.91
CA LEU A 233 -17.18 -16.32 1.67
C LEU A 233 -18.31 -16.96 0.86
N LEU A 234 -18.97 -16.21 -0.02
CA LEU A 234 -20.02 -16.72 -0.90
C LEU A 234 -19.46 -17.62 -2.01
N LEU A 235 -18.26 -17.30 -2.51
CA LEU A 235 -17.60 -18.06 -3.58
C LEU A 235 -16.87 -19.31 -3.07
N SER A 236 -16.39 -19.31 -1.82
CA SER A 236 -15.55 -20.38 -1.27
C SER A 236 -16.31 -21.44 -0.48
N GLY A 237 -17.62 -21.32 -0.20
CA GLY A 237 -18.24 -22.26 0.70
C GLY A 237 -19.76 -22.31 0.76
N ASP A 238 -20.22 -23.33 1.52
CA ASP A 238 -21.63 -23.65 1.74
C ASP A 238 -22.27 -22.90 2.92
N SER A 239 -21.60 -21.89 3.46
CA SER A 239 -22.12 -21.12 4.60
C SER A 239 -23.46 -20.47 4.26
N ARG A 240 -24.44 -20.54 5.15
CA ARG A 240 -25.75 -19.89 4.94
C ARG A 240 -25.57 -18.38 4.79
N ILE A 241 -26.41 -17.72 3.97
CA ILE A 241 -26.32 -16.27 3.73
C ILE A 241 -26.39 -15.49 5.05
N LEU A 242 -27.19 -15.94 6.01
CA LEU A 242 -27.26 -15.35 7.35
C LEU A 242 -25.91 -15.42 8.08
N GLU A 243 -25.21 -16.53 7.95
CA GLU A 243 -23.89 -16.69 8.57
C GLU A 243 -22.84 -15.79 7.91
N VAL A 244 -22.86 -15.69 6.57
CA VAL A 244 -22.00 -14.76 5.83
C VAL A 244 -22.28 -13.32 6.27
N ALA A 245 -23.56 -12.92 6.40
CA ALA A 245 -23.94 -11.60 6.89
C ALA A 245 -23.30 -11.31 8.25
N ARG A 246 -23.46 -12.22 9.23
CA ARG A 246 -22.90 -12.06 10.58
C ARG A 246 -21.38 -11.97 10.58
N ARG A 247 -20.70 -12.81 9.81
CA ARG A 247 -19.23 -12.77 9.67
C ARG A 247 -18.71 -11.52 8.99
N CYS A 248 -19.58 -10.78 8.29
CA CYS A 248 -19.27 -9.50 7.67
C CYS A 248 -19.75 -8.28 8.49
N GLY A 249 -20.18 -8.49 9.75
CA GLY A 249 -20.62 -7.42 10.65
C GLY A 249 -22.03 -6.89 10.35
N TYR A 250 -22.94 -7.78 9.94
CA TYR A 250 -24.35 -7.44 9.77
C TYR A 250 -25.21 -8.38 10.61
N SER A 251 -25.98 -7.81 11.55
CA SER A 251 -26.98 -8.57 12.33
C SER A 251 -28.21 -8.89 11.52
N ASP A 252 -28.62 -8.00 10.61
CA ASP A 252 -29.78 -8.14 9.74
C ASP A 252 -29.38 -8.66 8.36
N GLN A 253 -29.88 -9.85 8.02
CA GLN A 253 -29.65 -10.48 6.71
C GLN A 253 -30.30 -9.69 5.56
N SER A 254 -31.45 -9.05 5.80
CA SER A 254 -32.16 -8.29 4.75
C SER A 254 -31.40 -7.03 4.39
N TYR A 255 -30.91 -6.33 5.41
CA TYR A 255 -30.06 -5.16 5.23
C TYR A 255 -28.71 -5.52 4.56
N PHE A 256 -28.09 -6.63 4.97
CA PHE A 256 -26.92 -7.17 4.27
C PHE A 256 -27.20 -7.42 2.79
N GLY A 257 -28.32 -8.11 2.47
CA GLY A 257 -28.72 -8.40 1.10
C GLY A 257 -28.93 -7.12 0.26
N TYR A 258 -29.52 -6.08 0.86
CA TYR A 258 -29.67 -4.77 0.22
C TYR A 258 -28.31 -4.13 -0.07
N CYS A 259 -27.40 -4.06 0.92
CA CYS A 259 -26.08 -3.48 0.76
C CYS A 259 -25.26 -4.24 -0.29
N PHE A 260 -25.30 -5.57 -0.27
CA PHE A 260 -24.60 -6.42 -1.21
C PHE A 260 -25.10 -6.20 -2.65
N LYS A 261 -26.42 -6.20 -2.85
CA LYS A 261 -27.02 -5.93 -4.16
C LYS A 261 -26.69 -4.53 -4.66
N LYS A 262 -26.69 -3.54 -3.78
CA LYS A 262 -26.31 -2.15 -4.13
C LYS A 262 -24.84 -2.06 -4.56
N TYR A 263 -23.96 -2.86 -3.95
CA TYR A 263 -22.52 -2.83 -4.23
C TYR A 263 -22.15 -3.62 -5.49
N TYR A 264 -22.69 -4.84 -5.66
CA TYR A 264 -22.34 -5.75 -6.76
C TYR A 264 -23.39 -5.81 -7.89
N GLY A 265 -24.53 -5.17 -7.74
CA GLY A 265 -25.62 -5.25 -8.72
C GLY A 265 -26.45 -6.52 -8.68
N VAL A 266 -25.99 -7.56 -7.95
CA VAL A 266 -26.63 -8.88 -7.83
C VAL A 266 -26.83 -9.25 -6.36
N SER A 267 -27.83 -10.11 -6.08
CA SER A 267 -28.05 -10.59 -4.70
C SER A 267 -26.99 -11.65 -4.30
N PRO A 268 -26.70 -11.80 -2.98
CA PRO A 268 -25.79 -12.83 -2.48
C PRO A 268 -26.13 -14.24 -2.99
N ALA A 269 -27.43 -14.59 -3.02
CA ALA A 269 -27.91 -15.88 -3.50
C ALA A 269 -27.62 -16.10 -4.99
N ARG A 270 -27.80 -15.05 -5.79
CA ARG A 270 -27.53 -15.10 -7.23
C ARG A 270 -26.04 -15.26 -7.52
N LEU A 271 -25.17 -14.51 -6.83
CA LEU A 271 -23.72 -14.65 -6.98
C LEU A 271 -23.28 -16.09 -6.72
N ARG A 272 -23.78 -16.71 -5.65
CA ARG A 272 -23.48 -18.11 -5.30
C ARG A 272 -23.93 -19.08 -6.38
N GLN A 273 -25.15 -18.92 -6.93
CA GLN A 273 -25.66 -19.80 -8.00
C GLN A 273 -24.81 -19.70 -9.28
N GLU A 274 -24.36 -18.51 -9.63
CA GLU A 274 -23.54 -18.28 -10.82
C GLU A 274 -22.14 -18.91 -10.66
N SER A 275 -21.58 -18.91 -9.45
CA SER A 275 -20.29 -19.56 -9.18
C SER A 275 -20.39 -21.09 -9.18
N GLY A 276 -21.45 -21.66 -8.59
CA GLY A 276 -21.69 -23.11 -8.58
C GLY A 276 -21.91 -23.71 -9.98
N ARG A 277 -22.44 -22.92 -10.93
CA ARG A 277 -22.61 -23.34 -12.32
C ARG A 277 -21.30 -23.34 -13.14
N ARG A 278 -20.28 -22.60 -12.71
CA ARG A 278 -18.97 -22.56 -13.35
C ARG A 278 -18.02 -23.69 -12.92
N GLY A 279 -18.38 -24.44 -11.87
CA GLY A 279 -17.58 -25.52 -11.30
C GLY A 279 -17.95 -26.93 -11.73
N THR A 280 -18.96 -27.15 -12.59
CA THR A 280 -19.27 -28.44 -13.19
C THR A 280 -18.80 -28.46 -14.64
N PRO A 281 -17.64 -29.05 -14.98
CA PRO A 281 -17.35 -29.43 -16.34
C PRO A 281 -18.28 -30.55 -16.75
N SER A 282 -18.97 -30.40 -17.89
CA SER A 282 -19.71 -31.48 -18.57
C SER A 282 -18.76 -32.52 -19.09
#